data_a9393d1b2da03337430c3dab303f4947
#
_entry.id   a9393d1b2da03337430c3dab303f4947
#
_cell.length_a   1.000
_cell.length_b   1.000
_cell.length_c   1.000
_cell.angle_alpha   90.00
_cell.angle_beta   90.00
_cell.angle_gamma   90.00
#
_symmetry.space_group_name_H-M   'P 1'
#
loop_
_entity.id
_entity.type
_entity.pdbx_description
1 polymer ?
#
loop_
_entity_poly.entity_id
_entity_poly.type
_entity_poly.pdbx_seq_one_letter_code
_entity_poly.pdbx_strand_id
1 'polypeptide(L)'
;MLYNSTQNAAEVVSAAQAIAQGISKDGGLFVPQEFPKYSAETFNELLKLDYKGRAKKVFADFLSDFTEEEINDCVENAYTKEKFGSDNPAPLAYAKLNGKELNILELWHGPTCAFKDMALQILPHFLTKSLKKTYDGKDAVILVATSGDTGKAALEGFKDVDHTKIIVFYPVDGVSPMQKHQMNTQEGNNVTVCAIKGNFDDAQTGVKKIFTTPEISAKLEANNMLFSSANSINWGRLLPQIVYYISAYCDLVNAGKIAMGDKINVVVPTGNFGNILASYYASIMGLPINKFICASNSNNVLSDFIKTGVYDKNRHFYTTISPSMDILVSSNLERLLYKLAGNNADTTKELMTALKTVGKYEVSDEIKAEIKSKFFGGFCDDEQTKATIKALFDTDKYLCDTHTAVAVNVYEQYVEQTGDTTPSVIASTASPYKFSKAVLEAVSDGTDLPENEFDMVEKLFEVSNAPVPAPLAALKDKKARFSDVTEVNSMPQYVLDALNIK
;
A
#
# COMPACT_ATOMS: atom_id res chain seq x y z
N MET A 1 19.01 1.86 15.36
CA MET A 1 18.41 3.00 14.62
C MET A 1 17.26 3.55 15.44
N LEU A 2 17.10 4.88 15.52
CA LEU A 2 16.02 5.55 16.23
C LEU A 2 15.07 6.22 15.22
N TYR A 3 13.86 6.47 15.65
CA TYR A 3 12.78 7.04 14.86
C TYR A 3 12.19 8.27 15.53
N ASN A 4 11.93 9.31 14.76
CA ASN A 4 11.27 10.52 15.21
C ASN A 4 9.82 10.59 14.73
N SER A 5 8.98 11.30 15.48
CA SER A 5 7.70 11.77 14.96
C SER A 5 7.91 12.91 13.95
N THR A 6 7.15 12.90 12.86
CA THR A 6 7.14 13.98 11.86
C THR A 6 6.58 15.31 12.39
N GLN A 7 5.89 15.31 13.55
CA GLN A 7 5.26 16.48 14.15
C GLN A 7 5.78 16.83 15.56
N ASN A 8 6.73 16.02 16.09
CA ASN A 8 7.33 16.24 17.40
C ASN A 8 8.77 15.72 17.46
N ALA A 9 9.73 16.62 17.38
CA ALA A 9 11.15 16.27 17.41
C ALA A 9 11.61 15.63 18.74
N ALA A 10 10.87 15.86 19.84
CA ALA A 10 11.19 15.28 21.15
C ALA A 10 10.72 13.82 21.30
N GLU A 11 9.82 13.36 20.45
CA GLU A 11 9.37 11.95 20.48
C GLU A 11 10.32 11.09 19.66
N VAL A 12 11.16 10.34 20.37
CA VAL A 12 12.17 9.45 19.80
C VAL A 12 11.91 8.04 20.32
N VAL A 13 11.78 7.08 19.40
CA VAL A 13 11.44 5.70 19.73
C VAL A 13 12.35 4.71 19.00
N SER A 14 12.41 3.46 19.47
CA SER A 14 13.06 2.36 18.76
C SER A 14 12.22 1.87 17.57
N ALA A 15 12.78 1.03 16.70
CA ALA A 15 12.05 0.45 15.59
C ALA A 15 10.86 -0.40 16.07
N ALA A 16 11.06 -1.23 17.09
CA ALA A 16 10.01 -2.02 17.69
C ALA A 16 8.86 -1.15 18.26
N GLN A 17 9.20 -0.04 18.93
CA GLN A 17 8.19 0.90 19.43
C GLN A 17 7.42 1.57 18.30
N ALA A 18 8.10 2.01 17.23
CA ALA A 18 7.46 2.64 16.07
C ALA A 18 6.46 1.70 15.37
N ILE A 19 6.81 0.42 15.26
CA ILE A 19 5.92 -0.61 14.68
C ILE A 19 4.76 -0.92 15.62
N ALA A 20 5.02 -1.12 16.91
CA ALA A 20 3.99 -1.48 17.90
C ALA A 20 2.95 -0.36 18.08
N GLN A 21 3.38 0.89 18.12
CA GLN A 21 2.49 2.04 18.23
C GLN A 21 1.78 2.35 16.90
N GLY A 22 2.46 2.19 15.77
CA GLY A 22 1.94 2.45 14.43
C GLY A 22 1.81 3.94 14.07
N ILE A 23 1.52 4.79 15.05
CA ILE A 23 1.41 6.25 14.94
C ILE A 23 1.94 6.89 16.22
N SER A 24 2.53 8.08 16.12
CA SER A 24 2.99 8.84 17.28
C SER A 24 1.81 9.37 18.12
N LYS A 25 2.04 9.60 19.41
CA LYS A 25 1.02 10.11 20.36
C LYS A 25 0.48 11.48 20.00
N ASP A 26 1.26 12.28 19.28
CA ASP A 26 0.86 13.61 18.77
C ASP A 26 0.13 13.54 17.42
N GLY A 27 -0.01 12.35 16.84
CA GLY A 27 -0.63 12.12 15.53
C GLY A 27 0.34 12.19 14.35
N GLY A 28 1.63 12.48 14.59
CA GLY A 28 2.69 12.44 13.59
C GLY A 28 3.08 11.01 13.21
N LEU A 29 3.82 10.86 12.13
CA LEU A 29 4.25 9.58 11.60
C LEU A 29 5.72 9.29 11.96
N PHE A 30 6.05 8.04 12.26
CA PHE A 30 7.43 7.69 12.55
C PHE A 30 8.29 7.62 11.28
N VAL A 31 9.48 8.22 11.33
CA VAL A 31 10.50 8.25 10.27
C VAL A 31 11.86 7.95 10.90
N PRO A 32 12.72 7.11 10.29
CA PRO A 32 14.07 6.87 10.81
C PRO A 32 14.87 8.17 10.81
N GLN A 33 15.67 8.39 11.87
CA GLN A 33 16.54 9.56 11.98
C GLN A 33 17.57 9.60 10.85
N GLU A 34 18.09 8.44 10.50
CA GLU A 34 19.09 8.27 9.44
C GLU A 34 18.64 7.18 8.47
N PHE A 35 19.12 7.25 7.24
CA PHE A 35 18.90 6.22 6.23
C PHE A 35 20.22 5.53 5.93
N PRO A 36 20.24 4.19 5.86
CA PRO A 36 21.38 3.43 5.38
C PRO A 36 21.86 3.96 4.02
N LYS A 37 23.16 3.96 3.79
CA LYS A 37 23.77 4.35 2.50
C LYS A 37 24.38 3.12 1.85
N TYR A 38 23.87 2.78 0.68
CA TYR A 38 24.36 1.64 -0.10
C TYR A 38 25.36 2.13 -1.15
N SER A 39 26.56 1.58 -1.07
CA SER A 39 27.61 1.78 -2.05
C SER A 39 27.43 0.85 -3.26
N ALA A 40 28.27 1.03 -4.29
CA ALA A 40 28.32 0.11 -5.43
C ALA A 40 28.64 -1.33 -4.99
N GLU A 41 29.49 -1.50 -3.98
CA GLU A 41 29.82 -2.82 -3.42
C GLU A 41 28.58 -3.45 -2.79
N THR A 42 27.81 -2.69 -2.01
CA THR A 42 26.56 -3.17 -1.40
C THR A 42 25.56 -3.61 -2.48
N PHE A 43 25.40 -2.84 -3.56
CA PHE A 43 24.54 -3.25 -4.68
C PHE A 43 25.08 -4.51 -5.37
N ASN A 44 26.39 -4.66 -5.55
CA ASN A 44 26.98 -5.87 -6.11
C ASN A 44 26.76 -7.12 -5.23
N GLU A 45 26.65 -6.96 -3.92
CA GLU A 45 26.21 -8.03 -3.01
C GLU A 45 24.73 -8.35 -3.20
N LEU A 46 23.85 -7.31 -3.24
CA LEU A 46 22.41 -7.47 -3.43
C LEU A 46 22.04 -8.12 -4.77
N LEU A 47 22.83 -7.92 -5.83
CA LEU A 47 22.63 -8.61 -7.13
C LEU A 47 22.68 -10.13 -7.01
N LYS A 48 23.48 -10.65 -6.07
CA LYS A 48 23.69 -12.10 -5.87
C LYS A 48 22.61 -12.72 -5.00
N LEU A 49 21.80 -11.92 -4.32
CA LEU A 49 20.76 -12.36 -3.40
C LEU A 49 19.43 -12.51 -4.13
N ASP A 50 18.62 -13.44 -3.66
CA ASP A 50 17.20 -13.53 -4.00
C ASP A 50 16.39 -12.43 -3.26
N TYR A 51 15.09 -12.41 -3.48
CA TYR A 51 14.20 -11.44 -2.84
C TYR A 51 14.28 -11.48 -1.31
N LYS A 52 14.27 -12.69 -0.72
CA LYS A 52 14.36 -12.87 0.74
C LYS A 52 15.67 -12.38 1.31
N GLY A 53 16.78 -12.68 0.65
CA GLY A 53 18.11 -12.21 1.04
C GLY A 53 18.21 -10.68 1.01
N ARG A 54 17.66 -10.03 -0.04
CA ARG A 54 17.55 -8.56 -0.14
C ARG A 54 16.68 -7.99 0.97
N ALA A 55 15.53 -8.63 1.27
CA ALA A 55 14.64 -8.23 2.35
C ALA A 55 15.34 -8.29 3.72
N LYS A 56 16.02 -9.39 4.03
CA LYS A 56 16.76 -9.56 5.29
C LYS A 56 17.80 -8.46 5.46
N LYS A 57 18.57 -8.15 4.41
CA LYS A 57 19.58 -7.07 4.44
C LYS A 57 18.95 -5.72 4.71
N VAL A 58 17.90 -5.34 3.98
CA VAL A 58 17.21 -4.06 4.17
C VAL A 58 16.60 -3.98 5.58
N PHE A 59 15.94 -5.04 6.05
CA PHE A 59 15.31 -5.02 7.37
C PHE A 59 16.32 -4.92 8.50
N ALA A 60 17.47 -5.62 8.40
CA ALA A 60 18.54 -5.53 9.40
C ALA A 60 19.08 -4.10 9.55
N ASP A 61 19.15 -3.35 8.46
CA ASP A 61 19.66 -1.98 8.49
C ASP A 61 18.68 -0.99 9.15
N PHE A 62 17.36 -1.26 9.12
CA PHE A 62 16.33 -0.41 9.73
C PHE A 62 15.87 -0.90 11.11
N LEU A 63 15.83 -2.20 11.34
CA LEU A 63 15.30 -2.82 12.57
C LEU A 63 16.46 -3.20 13.52
N SER A 64 17.26 -2.22 13.95
CA SER A 64 18.47 -2.44 14.73
C SER A 64 18.27 -3.04 16.14
N ASP A 65 17.05 -3.07 16.61
CA ASP A 65 16.63 -3.71 17.87
C ASP A 65 16.04 -5.12 17.68
N PHE A 66 16.02 -5.61 16.42
CA PHE A 66 15.72 -7.00 16.10
C PHE A 66 17.01 -7.80 15.94
N THR A 67 17.00 -9.06 16.36
CA THR A 67 18.09 -9.98 16.08
C THR A 67 18.03 -10.49 14.64
N GLU A 68 19.15 -10.99 14.14
CA GLU A 68 19.19 -11.63 12.82
C GLU A 68 18.22 -12.80 12.72
N GLU A 69 18.10 -13.61 13.80
CA GLU A 69 17.15 -14.72 13.87
C GLU A 69 15.68 -14.24 13.78
N GLU A 70 15.35 -13.16 14.48
CA GLU A 70 14.01 -12.58 14.42
C GLU A 70 13.66 -12.05 13.03
N ILE A 71 14.60 -11.41 12.34
CA ILE A 71 14.42 -10.93 10.97
C ILE A 71 14.26 -12.11 10.01
N ASN A 72 15.12 -13.14 10.14
CA ASN A 72 15.03 -14.35 9.35
C ASN A 72 13.68 -15.03 9.51
N ASP A 73 13.21 -15.21 10.75
CA ASP A 73 11.90 -15.79 11.04
C ASP A 73 10.77 -14.98 10.39
N CYS A 74 10.79 -13.67 10.50
CA CYS A 74 9.78 -12.80 9.87
C CYS A 74 9.75 -12.96 8.34
N VAL A 75 10.91 -12.96 7.69
CA VAL A 75 11.01 -13.04 6.22
C VAL A 75 10.60 -14.40 5.70
N GLU A 76 11.07 -15.49 6.35
CA GLU A 76 10.77 -16.86 5.92
C GLU A 76 9.29 -17.20 6.07
N ASN A 77 8.60 -16.68 7.09
CA ASN A 77 7.16 -16.90 7.28
C ASN A 77 6.28 -15.97 6.43
N ALA A 78 6.78 -14.80 6.04
CA ALA A 78 6.04 -13.85 5.23
C ALA A 78 6.06 -14.16 3.73
N TYR A 79 7.25 -14.38 3.17
CA TYR A 79 7.46 -14.49 1.72
C TYR A 79 7.67 -15.94 1.30
N THR A 80 6.63 -16.75 1.45
CA THR A 80 6.67 -18.17 1.09
C THR A 80 6.19 -18.41 -0.34
N LYS A 81 6.72 -19.43 -1.00
CA LYS A 81 6.25 -19.88 -2.31
C LYS A 81 4.77 -20.26 -2.31
N GLU A 82 4.28 -20.78 -1.19
CA GLU A 82 2.86 -21.13 -1.02
C GLU A 82 1.97 -19.88 -1.10
N LYS A 83 2.39 -18.76 -0.46
CA LYS A 83 1.62 -17.52 -0.45
C LYS A 83 1.72 -16.74 -1.76
N PHE A 84 2.89 -16.73 -2.40
CA PHE A 84 3.17 -15.90 -3.57
C PHE A 84 3.27 -16.68 -4.90
N GLY A 85 3.09 -17.99 -4.89
CA GLY A 85 3.18 -18.84 -6.07
C GLY A 85 4.60 -19.02 -6.63
N SER A 86 5.58 -18.28 -6.12
CA SER A 86 6.95 -18.20 -6.61
C SER A 86 7.92 -17.86 -5.48
N ASP A 87 9.21 -18.11 -5.68
CA ASP A 87 10.27 -17.68 -4.76
C ASP A 87 10.58 -16.17 -4.92
N ASN A 88 10.16 -15.55 -6.03
CA ASN A 88 10.19 -14.10 -6.21
C ASN A 88 8.76 -13.54 -6.07
N PRO A 89 8.42 -12.90 -4.94
CA PRO A 89 7.08 -12.35 -4.71
C PRO A 89 6.78 -11.07 -5.50
N ALA A 90 7.79 -10.45 -6.12
CA ALA A 90 7.69 -9.20 -6.87
C ALA A 90 8.42 -9.30 -8.21
N PRO A 91 7.97 -10.15 -9.14
CA PRO A 91 8.63 -10.35 -10.41
C PRO A 91 8.46 -9.15 -11.35
N LEU A 92 9.40 -9.00 -12.29
CA LEU A 92 9.26 -8.10 -13.42
C LEU A 92 8.61 -8.84 -14.59
N ALA A 93 7.52 -8.28 -15.10
CA ALA A 93 6.96 -8.61 -16.39
C ALA A 93 7.37 -7.57 -17.42
N TYR A 94 7.40 -7.97 -18.69
CA TYR A 94 7.78 -7.10 -19.81
C TYR A 94 6.61 -7.04 -20.78
N ALA A 95 6.18 -5.82 -21.11
CA ALA A 95 5.13 -5.58 -22.09
C ALA A 95 5.58 -4.51 -23.10
N LYS A 96 4.87 -4.37 -24.20
CA LYS A 96 5.15 -3.35 -25.21
C LYS A 96 3.92 -2.50 -25.45
N LEU A 97 4.15 -1.19 -25.54
CA LEU A 97 3.12 -0.24 -25.93
C LEU A 97 3.74 0.86 -26.78
N ASN A 98 3.12 1.18 -27.93
CA ASN A 98 3.59 2.22 -28.85
C ASN A 98 5.08 2.09 -29.26
N GLY A 99 5.55 0.83 -29.41
CA GLY A 99 6.93 0.52 -29.78
C GLY A 99 7.95 0.63 -28.63
N LYS A 100 7.51 0.93 -27.42
CA LYS A 100 8.35 1.01 -26.21
C LYS A 100 8.20 -0.24 -25.35
N GLU A 101 9.29 -0.69 -24.76
CA GLU A 101 9.28 -1.74 -23.75
C GLU A 101 8.93 -1.15 -22.38
N LEU A 102 8.01 -1.78 -21.69
CA LEU A 102 7.59 -1.45 -20.33
C LEU A 102 8.11 -2.52 -19.38
N ASN A 103 8.80 -2.11 -18.32
CA ASN A 103 9.19 -3.00 -17.22
C ASN A 103 8.15 -2.88 -16.12
N ILE A 104 7.30 -3.87 -15.97
CA ILE A 104 6.16 -3.86 -15.07
C ILE A 104 6.50 -4.68 -13.83
N LEU A 105 6.55 -4.03 -12.68
CA LEU A 105 6.79 -4.68 -11.38
C LEU A 105 5.47 -5.20 -10.82
N GLU A 106 5.24 -6.49 -10.95
CA GLU A 106 4.01 -7.13 -10.48
C GLU A 106 4.05 -7.41 -8.98
N LEU A 107 3.26 -6.68 -8.21
CA LEU A 107 3.23 -6.73 -6.74
C LEU A 107 2.01 -7.47 -6.18
N TRP A 108 1.25 -8.16 -7.03
CA TRP A 108 -0.06 -8.74 -6.74
C TRP A 108 -0.11 -10.27 -6.71
N HIS A 109 1.03 -10.94 -6.67
CA HIS A 109 1.08 -12.40 -6.60
C HIS A 109 0.79 -12.99 -5.22
N GLY A 110 0.58 -12.15 -4.22
CA GLY A 110 0.26 -12.56 -2.86
C GLY A 110 -1.18 -13.09 -2.71
N PRO A 111 -1.54 -13.54 -1.50
CA PRO A 111 -2.78 -14.28 -1.25
C PRO A 111 -4.06 -13.46 -1.45
N THR A 112 -3.98 -12.12 -1.49
CA THR A 112 -5.15 -11.27 -1.76
C THR A 112 -5.11 -10.59 -3.12
N CYS A 113 -4.09 -10.90 -3.92
CA CYS A 113 -3.90 -10.40 -5.28
C CYS A 113 -3.83 -8.87 -5.37
N ALA A 114 -3.16 -8.24 -4.39
CA ALA A 114 -2.87 -6.81 -4.35
C ALA A 114 -1.51 -6.55 -3.69
N PHE A 115 -0.83 -5.45 -4.08
CA PHE A 115 0.50 -5.06 -3.55
C PHE A 115 0.56 -4.95 -2.03
N LYS A 116 -0.60 -4.77 -1.40
CA LYS A 116 -0.71 -4.65 0.06
C LYS A 116 -0.21 -5.90 0.79
N ASP A 117 -0.25 -7.06 0.12
CA ASP A 117 0.31 -8.31 0.64
C ASP A 117 1.81 -8.22 0.92
N MET A 118 2.56 -7.48 0.07
CA MET A 118 4.00 -7.31 0.24
C MET A 118 4.39 -6.78 1.63
N ALA A 119 3.52 -5.99 2.24
CA ALA A 119 3.73 -5.46 3.58
C ALA A 119 2.85 -6.14 4.64
N LEU A 120 1.63 -6.56 4.30
CA LEU A 120 0.69 -7.12 5.29
C LEU A 120 0.95 -8.60 5.59
N GLN A 121 1.73 -9.31 4.75
CA GLN A 121 2.17 -10.66 5.11
C GLN A 121 3.33 -10.66 6.12
N ILE A 122 4.11 -9.58 6.22
CA ILE A 122 5.24 -9.50 7.16
C ILE A 122 4.95 -8.64 8.40
N LEU A 123 4.09 -7.63 8.30
CA LEU A 123 3.77 -6.75 9.43
C LEU A 123 3.34 -7.50 10.69
N PRO A 124 2.49 -8.54 10.64
CA PRO A 124 2.11 -9.28 11.85
C PRO A 124 3.31 -9.89 12.59
N HIS A 125 4.28 -10.41 11.85
CA HIS A 125 5.51 -10.97 12.41
C HIS A 125 6.38 -9.89 13.05
N PHE A 126 6.55 -8.74 12.40
CA PHE A 126 7.22 -7.59 13.02
C PHE A 126 6.50 -7.11 14.26
N LEU A 127 5.17 -7.04 14.21
CA LEU A 127 4.36 -6.55 15.32
C LEU A 127 4.46 -7.47 16.55
N THR A 128 4.36 -8.77 16.39
CA THR A 128 4.48 -9.72 17.52
C THR A 128 5.86 -9.66 18.18
N LYS A 129 6.94 -9.59 17.40
CA LYS A 129 8.30 -9.38 17.95
C LYS A 129 8.41 -8.02 18.65
N SER A 130 7.83 -6.97 18.07
CA SER A 130 7.79 -5.62 18.66
C SER A 130 7.06 -5.59 20.00
N LEU A 131 5.88 -6.21 20.08
CA LEU A 131 5.10 -6.29 21.33
C LEU A 131 5.84 -7.02 22.43
N LYS A 132 6.51 -8.13 22.11
CA LYS A 132 7.34 -8.86 23.05
C LYS A 132 8.48 -8.00 23.62
N LYS A 133 9.04 -7.09 22.82
CA LYS A 133 10.14 -6.19 23.24
C LYS A 133 9.66 -4.96 24.02
N THR A 134 8.44 -4.49 23.79
CA THR A 134 8.02 -3.16 24.25
C THR A 134 6.82 -3.18 25.22
N TYR A 135 6.00 -4.21 25.21
CA TYR A 135 4.74 -4.28 25.96
C TYR A 135 4.53 -5.61 26.67
N ASP A 136 5.59 -6.30 27.07
CA ASP A 136 5.55 -7.56 27.81
C ASP A 136 4.65 -8.65 27.20
N GLY A 137 4.55 -8.66 25.86
CA GLY A 137 3.76 -9.64 25.11
C GLY A 137 2.25 -9.45 25.22
N LYS A 138 1.76 -8.23 25.46
CA LYS A 138 0.32 -7.93 25.37
C LYS A 138 -0.23 -8.28 23.99
N ASP A 139 -1.50 -8.67 23.93
CA ASP A 139 -2.18 -8.92 22.68
C ASP A 139 -2.52 -7.61 21.95
N ALA A 140 -2.24 -7.55 20.64
CA ALA A 140 -2.63 -6.41 19.82
C ALA A 140 -4.04 -6.59 19.24
N VAL A 141 -4.88 -5.58 19.43
CA VAL A 141 -6.17 -5.46 18.77
C VAL A 141 -6.03 -4.51 17.58
N ILE A 142 -6.18 -5.06 16.40
CA ILE A 142 -6.06 -4.33 15.13
C ILE A 142 -7.47 -3.95 14.64
N LEU A 143 -7.75 -2.65 14.59
CA LEU A 143 -9.00 -2.17 14.00
C LEU A 143 -8.71 -1.58 12.62
N VAL A 144 -9.48 -1.98 11.64
CA VAL A 144 -9.36 -1.51 10.25
C VAL A 144 -10.71 -1.05 9.74
N ALA A 145 -10.79 0.20 9.26
CA ALA A 145 -11.86 0.63 8.37
C ALA A 145 -11.36 0.51 6.93
N THR A 146 -12.16 -0.09 6.05
CA THR A 146 -11.73 -0.37 4.68
C THR A 146 -12.84 -0.14 3.66
N SER A 147 -12.43 0.24 2.45
CA SER A 147 -13.26 0.21 1.25
C SER A 147 -13.01 -1.03 0.37
N GLY A 148 -12.25 -2.03 0.88
CA GLY A 148 -12.00 -3.28 0.16
C GLY A 148 -10.60 -3.89 0.42
N ASP A 149 -9.65 -3.67 -0.46
CA ASP A 149 -8.36 -4.37 -0.52
C ASP A 149 -7.53 -4.35 0.77
N THR A 150 -7.47 -3.21 1.47
CA THR A 150 -6.67 -3.10 2.70
C THR A 150 -7.22 -3.99 3.81
N GLY A 151 -8.55 -4.04 3.95
CA GLY A 151 -9.21 -4.90 4.95
C GLY A 151 -8.93 -6.38 4.66
N LYS A 152 -9.13 -6.82 3.41
CA LYS A 152 -8.86 -8.21 3.03
C LYS A 152 -7.38 -8.58 3.23
N ALA A 153 -6.45 -7.72 2.82
CA ALA A 153 -5.03 -8.00 2.98
C ALA A 153 -4.59 -8.04 4.46
N ALA A 154 -5.19 -7.18 5.31
CA ALA A 154 -4.95 -7.22 6.74
C ALA A 154 -5.53 -8.48 7.39
N LEU A 155 -6.76 -8.86 7.06
CA LEU A 155 -7.36 -10.11 7.53
C LEU A 155 -6.49 -11.32 7.20
N GLU A 156 -6.01 -11.40 5.96
CA GLU A 156 -5.17 -12.52 5.50
C GLU A 156 -3.82 -12.54 6.20
N GLY A 157 -3.17 -11.38 6.35
CA GLY A 157 -1.87 -11.28 7.00
C GLY A 157 -1.91 -11.59 8.49
N PHE A 158 -2.96 -11.18 9.20
CA PHE A 158 -3.13 -11.42 10.64
C PHE A 158 -3.84 -12.73 10.98
N LYS A 159 -4.32 -13.47 9.97
CA LYS A 159 -4.97 -14.77 10.16
C LYS A 159 -4.13 -15.71 11.02
N ASP A 160 -4.70 -16.12 12.16
CA ASP A 160 -4.11 -17.08 13.11
C ASP A 160 -2.68 -16.72 13.59
N VAL A 161 -2.32 -15.43 13.55
CA VAL A 161 -1.06 -14.94 14.13
C VAL A 161 -1.25 -14.76 15.63
N ASP A 162 -0.41 -15.42 16.43
CA ASP A 162 -0.43 -15.36 17.89
C ASP A 162 -0.34 -13.93 18.41
N HIS A 163 -0.97 -13.67 19.55
CA HIS A 163 -1.00 -12.35 20.19
C HIS A 163 -1.62 -11.23 19.35
N THR A 164 -2.46 -11.58 18.36
CA THR A 164 -3.18 -10.59 17.56
C THR A 164 -4.66 -10.92 17.46
N LYS A 165 -5.49 -9.89 17.44
CA LYS A 165 -6.92 -9.94 17.10
C LYS A 165 -7.21 -8.85 16.08
N ILE A 166 -7.90 -9.18 15.02
CA ILE A 166 -8.22 -8.19 13.98
C ILE A 166 -9.73 -8.08 13.77
N ILE A 167 -10.22 -6.85 13.76
CA ILE A 167 -11.61 -6.51 13.49
C ILE A 167 -11.65 -5.52 12.32
N VAL A 168 -12.32 -5.91 11.25
CA VAL A 168 -12.46 -5.10 10.03
C VAL A 168 -13.88 -4.62 9.89
N PHE A 169 -14.03 -3.31 9.75
CA PHE A 169 -15.29 -2.64 9.44
C PHE A 169 -15.29 -2.17 7.98
N TYR A 170 -16.37 -2.43 7.27
CA TYR A 170 -16.58 -1.94 5.90
C TYR A 170 -18.01 -1.44 5.72
N PRO A 171 -18.27 -0.44 4.85
CA PRO A 171 -19.62 0.04 4.60
C PRO A 171 -20.46 -1.02 3.88
N VAL A 172 -21.74 -1.15 4.23
CA VAL A 172 -22.69 -2.06 3.54
C VAL A 172 -22.68 -1.82 2.04
N ASP A 173 -22.65 -0.53 1.65
CA ASP A 173 -22.62 -0.07 0.26
C ASP A 173 -21.25 0.54 -0.08
N GLY A 174 -20.82 0.44 -1.34
CA GLY A 174 -19.57 1.05 -1.82
C GLY A 174 -18.33 0.14 -1.78
N VAL A 175 -18.49 -1.14 -1.45
CA VAL A 175 -17.47 -2.19 -1.61
C VAL A 175 -17.91 -3.14 -2.71
N SER A 176 -17.02 -3.53 -3.64
CA SER A 176 -17.40 -4.44 -4.72
C SER A 176 -17.86 -5.79 -4.17
N PRO A 177 -18.79 -6.50 -4.85
CA PRO A 177 -19.23 -7.83 -4.43
C PRO A 177 -18.07 -8.81 -4.23
N MET A 178 -17.04 -8.77 -5.10
CA MET A 178 -15.85 -9.59 -4.99
C MET A 178 -15.07 -9.28 -3.70
N GLN A 179 -14.80 -8.00 -3.41
CA GLN A 179 -14.07 -7.60 -2.20
C GLN A 179 -14.85 -7.91 -0.93
N LYS A 180 -16.17 -7.68 -0.95
CA LYS A 180 -17.09 -8.06 0.15
C LYS A 180 -17.03 -9.56 0.41
N HIS A 181 -17.11 -10.37 -0.65
CA HIS A 181 -17.04 -11.82 -0.54
C HIS A 181 -15.67 -12.28 -0.03
N GLN A 182 -14.57 -11.68 -0.51
CA GLN A 182 -13.22 -11.96 -0.01
C GLN A 182 -13.10 -11.74 1.51
N MET A 183 -13.72 -10.69 2.06
CA MET A 183 -13.68 -10.41 3.50
C MET A 183 -14.62 -11.33 4.27
N ASN A 184 -15.85 -11.53 3.81
CA ASN A 184 -16.86 -12.32 4.51
C ASN A 184 -16.55 -13.82 4.53
N THR A 185 -15.73 -14.31 3.61
CA THR A 185 -15.25 -15.71 3.57
C THR A 185 -13.92 -15.92 4.29
N GLN A 186 -13.36 -14.88 4.94
CA GLN A 186 -12.07 -14.96 5.60
C GLN A 186 -12.06 -16.05 6.69
N GLU A 187 -11.05 -16.89 6.65
CA GLU A 187 -10.76 -17.92 7.64
C GLU A 187 -9.86 -17.34 8.76
N GLY A 188 -9.76 -18.06 9.88
CA GLY A 188 -8.94 -17.71 11.03
C GLY A 188 -9.78 -17.58 12.32
N ASN A 189 -9.15 -17.83 13.46
CA ASN A 189 -9.82 -17.82 14.77
C ASN A 189 -9.75 -16.46 15.47
N ASN A 190 -8.83 -15.60 15.02
CA ASN A 190 -8.56 -14.29 15.58
C ASN A 190 -9.08 -13.14 14.72
N VAL A 191 -9.90 -13.44 13.69
CA VAL A 191 -10.42 -12.46 12.74
C VAL A 191 -11.91 -12.24 12.92
N THR A 192 -12.34 -10.99 12.78
CA THR A 192 -13.75 -10.58 12.81
C THR A 192 -14.01 -9.56 11.70
N VAL A 193 -15.14 -9.70 11.03
CA VAL A 193 -15.56 -8.80 9.94
C VAL A 193 -16.99 -8.34 10.21
N CYS A 194 -17.23 -7.04 10.14
CA CYS A 194 -18.55 -6.47 10.37
C CYS A 194 -18.85 -5.35 9.36
N ALA A 195 -19.99 -5.40 8.73
CA ALA A 195 -20.47 -4.30 7.91
C ALA A 195 -21.05 -3.19 8.80
N ILE A 196 -20.96 -1.94 8.35
CA ILE A 196 -21.60 -0.81 9.02
C ILE A 196 -22.66 -0.18 8.12
N LYS A 197 -23.75 0.30 8.73
CA LYS A 197 -24.72 1.16 8.06
C LYS A 197 -24.19 2.59 8.01
N GLY A 198 -23.57 2.94 6.91
CA GLY A 198 -22.89 4.21 6.68
C GLY A 198 -21.95 4.09 5.49
N ASN A 199 -21.18 5.14 5.23
CA ASN A 199 -20.17 5.18 4.20
C ASN A 199 -18.75 4.90 4.76
N PHE A 200 -17.73 4.98 3.91
CA PHE A 200 -16.35 4.73 4.33
C PHE A 200 -15.81 5.75 5.35
N ASP A 201 -16.21 7.02 5.23
CA ASP A 201 -15.82 8.06 6.18
C ASP A 201 -16.44 7.82 7.56
N ASP A 202 -17.66 7.28 7.60
CA ASP A 202 -18.34 6.86 8.82
C ASP A 202 -17.57 5.72 9.51
N ALA A 203 -17.12 4.72 8.73
CA ALA A 203 -16.30 3.62 9.23
C ALA A 203 -14.97 4.13 9.82
N GLN A 204 -14.28 5.01 9.10
CA GLN A 204 -13.02 5.61 9.57
C GLN A 204 -13.22 6.45 10.85
N THR A 205 -14.28 7.23 10.89
CA THR A 205 -14.61 8.09 12.04
C THR A 205 -14.93 7.21 13.25
N GLY A 206 -15.71 6.14 13.06
CA GLY A 206 -16.02 5.17 14.10
C GLY A 206 -14.78 4.51 14.68
N VAL A 207 -13.88 4.01 13.82
CA VAL A 207 -12.60 3.43 14.25
C VAL A 207 -11.74 4.45 15.00
N LYS A 208 -11.59 5.68 14.49
CA LYS A 208 -10.84 6.75 15.19
C LYS A 208 -11.43 7.05 16.56
N LYS A 209 -12.76 7.12 16.68
CA LYS A 209 -13.46 7.34 17.95
C LYS A 209 -13.14 6.23 18.96
N ILE A 210 -13.13 4.98 18.52
CA ILE A 210 -12.77 3.84 19.38
C ILE A 210 -11.35 3.98 19.91
N PHE A 211 -10.37 4.28 19.04
CA PHE A 211 -8.97 4.49 19.43
C PHE A 211 -8.77 5.64 20.44
N THR A 212 -9.60 6.67 20.37
CA THR A 212 -9.47 7.87 21.20
C THR A 212 -10.38 7.86 22.44
N THR A 213 -11.14 6.78 22.67
CA THR A 213 -12.02 6.63 23.83
C THR A 213 -11.25 5.99 25.01
N PRO A 214 -10.90 6.75 26.09
CA PRO A 214 -10.06 6.26 27.17
C PRO A 214 -10.65 5.04 27.89
N GLU A 215 -11.98 4.96 28.02
CA GLU A 215 -12.68 3.87 28.67
C GLU A 215 -12.48 2.53 27.95
N ILE A 216 -12.45 2.55 26.61
CA ILE A 216 -12.21 1.35 25.81
C ILE A 216 -10.74 0.93 25.95
N SER A 217 -9.81 1.86 25.86
CA SER A 217 -8.39 1.58 26.05
C SER A 217 -8.11 1.00 27.44
N ALA A 218 -8.75 1.52 28.49
CA ALA A 218 -8.62 1.01 29.86
C ALA A 218 -9.18 -0.42 29.98
N LYS A 219 -10.31 -0.73 29.34
CA LYS A 219 -10.86 -2.09 29.29
C LYS A 219 -9.93 -3.08 28.59
N LEU A 220 -9.33 -2.68 27.45
CA LEU A 220 -8.34 -3.51 26.75
C LEU A 220 -7.13 -3.77 27.67
N GLU A 221 -6.61 -2.72 28.30
CA GLU A 221 -5.45 -2.83 29.18
C GLU A 221 -5.69 -3.75 30.37
N ALA A 222 -6.88 -3.69 30.97
CA ALA A 222 -7.32 -4.59 32.05
C ALA A 222 -7.39 -6.06 31.59
N ASN A 223 -7.51 -6.33 30.28
CA ASN A 223 -7.51 -7.64 29.67
C ASN A 223 -6.19 -8.00 28.97
N ASN A 224 -5.08 -7.34 29.33
CA ASN A 224 -3.75 -7.54 28.75
C ASN A 224 -3.71 -7.31 27.24
N MET A 225 -4.50 -6.37 26.73
CA MET A 225 -4.59 -6.01 25.32
C MET A 225 -4.24 -4.54 25.12
N LEU A 226 -3.87 -4.19 23.88
CA LEU A 226 -3.69 -2.80 23.44
C LEU A 226 -4.11 -2.63 21.98
N PHE A 227 -4.51 -1.42 21.62
CA PHE A 227 -4.73 -1.11 20.21
C PHE A 227 -3.42 -0.98 19.44
N SER A 228 -3.40 -1.49 18.22
CA SER A 228 -2.37 -1.22 17.24
C SER A 228 -2.98 -0.99 15.86
N SER A 229 -2.18 -0.49 14.91
CA SER A 229 -2.65 -0.11 13.59
C SER A 229 -1.93 -0.89 12.50
N ALA A 230 -2.71 -1.48 11.59
CA ALA A 230 -2.23 -2.05 10.33
C ALA A 230 -2.41 -1.10 9.13
N ASN A 231 -2.70 0.19 9.36
CA ASN A 231 -2.86 1.17 8.29
C ASN A 231 -1.53 1.49 7.58
N SER A 232 -1.60 2.09 6.39
CA SER A 232 -0.41 2.44 5.59
C SER A 232 0.57 3.40 6.26
N ILE A 233 0.14 4.07 7.33
CA ILE A 233 0.96 4.98 8.14
C ILE A 233 1.93 4.26 9.08
N ASN A 234 1.68 2.99 9.43
CA ASN A 234 2.60 2.20 10.25
C ASN A 234 3.93 2.02 9.51
N TRP A 235 5.05 2.25 10.20
CA TRP A 235 6.39 2.05 9.63
C TRP A 235 6.60 0.61 9.14
N GLY A 236 6.10 -0.36 9.87
CA GLY A 236 6.14 -1.77 9.47
C GLY A 236 5.37 -2.10 8.18
N ARG A 237 4.52 -1.17 7.70
CA ARG A 237 3.88 -1.23 6.38
C ARG A 237 4.71 -0.55 5.28
N LEU A 238 5.44 0.50 5.64
CA LEU A 238 6.25 1.26 4.68
C LEU A 238 7.58 0.57 4.38
N LEU A 239 8.27 0.10 5.40
CA LEU A 239 9.60 -0.52 5.29
C LEU A 239 9.66 -1.67 4.27
N PRO A 240 8.73 -2.65 4.24
CA PRO A 240 8.79 -3.74 3.27
C PRO A 240 8.68 -3.28 1.82
N GLN A 241 8.10 -2.12 1.57
CA GLN A 241 7.94 -1.58 0.23
C GLN A 241 9.25 -1.03 -0.37
N ILE A 242 10.24 -0.73 0.45
CA ILE A 242 11.58 -0.33 -0.02
C ILE A 242 12.25 -1.51 -0.74
N VAL A 243 12.03 -2.73 -0.26
CA VAL A 243 12.69 -3.95 -0.74
C VAL A 243 12.38 -4.21 -2.21
N TYR A 244 11.11 -4.13 -2.62
CA TYR A 244 10.76 -4.50 -3.99
C TYR A 244 11.29 -3.51 -5.05
N TYR A 245 11.57 -2.25 -4.72
CA TYR A 245 12.23 -1.33 -5.64
C TYR A 245 13.72 -1.61 -5.78
N ILE A 246 14.41 -1.92 -4.67
CA ILE A 246 15.79 -2.40 -4.71
C ILE A 246 15.87 -3.71 -5.49
N SER A 247 14.91 -4.62 -5.27
CA SER A 247 14.85 -5.91 -5.97
C SER A 247 14.61 -5.73 -7.46
N ALA A 248 13.65 -4.89 -7.86
CA ALA A 248 13.38 -4.60 -9.27
C ALA A 248 14.62 -4.04 -10.00
N TYR A 249 15.35 -3.13 -9.36
CA TYR A 249 16.60 -2.62 -9.92
C TYR A 249 17.64 -3.73 -10.11
N CYS A 250 17.86 -4.56 -9.09
CA CYS A 250 18.78 -5.68 -9.18
C CYS A 250 18.37 -6.67 -10.28
N ASP A 251 17.06 -6.93 -10.41
CA ASP A 251 16.55 -7.85 -11.42
C ASP A 251 16.69 -7.29 -12.85
N LEU A 252 16.54 -5.96 -13.06
CA LEU A 252 16.85 -5.31 -14.34
C LEU A 252 18.32 -5.41 -14.71
N VAL A 253 19.23 -5.21 -13.74
CA VAL A 253 20.67 -5.38 -13.97
C VAL A 253 21.00 -6.83 -14.29
N ASN A 254 20.48 -7.79 -13.55
CA ASN A 254 20.70 -9.22 -13.77
C ASN A 254 20.14 -9.70 -15.12
N ALA A 255 19.03 -9.10 -15.57
CA ALA A 255 18.45 -9.36 -16.90
C ALA A 255 19.18 -8.65 -18.06
N GLY A 256 20.23 -7.85 -17.76
CA GLY A 256 20.97 -7.09 -18.77
C GLY A 256 20.17 -5.96 -19.42
N LYS A 257 19.07 -5.52 -18.79
CA LYS A 257 18.23 -4.41 -19.29
C LYS A 257 18.85 -3.05 -19.00
N ILE A 258 19.62 -2.95 -17.94
CA ILE A 258 20.40 -1.77 -17.55
C ILE A 258 21.77 -2.21 -17.04
N ALA A 259 22.73 -1.31 -17.02
CA ALA A 259 24.01 -1.52 -16.34
C ALA A 259 23.93 -1.05 -14.87
N MET A 260 24.82 -1.57 -14.03
CA MET A 260 24.95 -1.09 -12.67
C MET A 260 25.29 0.42 -12.64
N GLY A 261 24.52 1.20 -11.92
CA GLY A 261 24.65 2.66 -11.83
C GLY A 261 23.78 3.43 -12.81
N ASP A 262 23.18 2.78 -13.80
CA ASP A 262 22.21 3.43 -14.68
C ASP A 262 20.98 3.88 -13.87
N LYS A 263 20.47 5.05 -14.22
CA LYS A 263 19.26 5.57 -13.57
C LYS A 263 18.01 4.92 -14.14
N ILE A 264 17.00 4.79 -13.29
CA ILE A 264 15.65 4.37 -13.69
C ILE A 264 14.63 5.44 -13.29
N ASN A 265 13.51 5.48 -13.99
CA ASN A 265 12.30 6.15 -13.51
C ASN A 265 11.42 5.15 -12.75
N VAL A 266 10.67 5.62 -11.77
CA VAL A 266 9.69 4.81 -11.05
C VAL A 266 8.31 5.43 -11.24
N VAL A 267 7.37 4.63 -11.76
CA VAL A 267 5.99 5.05 -12.03
C VAL A 267 5.05 4.33 -11.07
N VAL A 268 4.24 5.09 -10.33
CA VAL A 268 3.41 4.52 -9.27
C VAL A 268 1.98 5.03 -9.35
N PRO A 269 0.98 4.13 -9.46
CA PRO A 269 -0.41 4.50 -9.25
C PRO A 269 -0.59 4.83 -7.76
N THR A 270 -0.88 6.11 -7.46
CA THR A 270 -0.66 6.66 -6.13
C THR A 270 -1.95 7.11 -5.45
N GLY A 271 -2.24 6.52 -4.28
CA GLY A 271 -3.24 6.98 -3.33
C GLY A 271 -2.59 7.56 -2.07
N ASN A 272 -2.41 6.72 -1.03
CA ASN A 272 -1.85 7.13 0.28
C ASN A 272 -0.34 7.41 0.29
N PHE A 273 0.29 7.52 -0.85
CA PHE A 273 1.71 7.88 -1.06
C PHE A 273 2.75 6.90 -0.50
N GLY A 274 2.36 5.81 0.17
CA GLY A 274 3.30 4.87 0.81
C GLY A 274 4.22 4.19 -0.20
N ASN A 275 3.66 3.71 -1.30
CA ASN A 275 4.39 2.99 -2.35
C ASN A 275 5.46 3.88 -3.02
N ILE A 276 5.09 5.06 -3.54
CA ILE A 276 6.05 5.98 -4.17
C ILE A 276 7.06 6.55 -3.16
N LEU A 277 6.67 6.76 -1.91
CA LEU A 277 7.58 7.16 -0.83
C LEU A 277 8.64 6.09 -0.54
N ALA A 278 8.28 4.82 -0.62
CA ALA A 278 9.24 3.72 -0.45
C ALA A 278 10.33 3.76 -1.54
N SER A 279 9.98 4.06 -2.79
CA SER A 279 10.97 4.27 -3.85
C SER A 279 11.84 5.51 -3.60
N TYR A 280 11.25 6.59 -3.08
CA TYR A 280 11.99 7.78 -2.69
C TYR A 280 13.00 7.46 -1.56
N TYR A 281 12.60 6.66 -0.58
CA TYR A 281 13.52 6.21 0.48
C TYR A 281 14.63 5.29 -0.06
N ALA A 282 14.31 4.40 -0.99
CA ALA A 282 15.34 3.63 -1.69
C ALA A 282 16.35 4.54 -2.41
N SER A 283 15.92 5.65 -3.00
CA SER A 283 16.84 6.62 -3.63
C SER A 283 17.72 7.34 -2.61
N ILE A 284 17.20 7.65 -1.42
CA ILE A 284 18.01 8.19 -0.33
C ILE A 284 19.08 7.18 0.11
N MET A 285 18.77 5.89 0.05
CA MET A 285 19.72 4.81 0.35
C MET A 285 20.81 4.64 -0.72
N GLY A 286 20.61 5.18 -1.91
CA GLY A 286 21.60 5.13 -3.00
C GLY A 286 21.07 4.47 -4.29
N LEU A 287 19.82 4.01 -4.32
CA LEU A 287 19.21 3.49 -5.55
C LEU A 287 19.17 4.59 -6.61
N PRO A 288 19.75 4.41 -7.82
CA PRO A 288 19.86 5.46 -8.82
C PRO A 288 18.51 5.70 -9.52
N ILE A 289 17.68 6.56 -8.95
CA ILE A 289 16.38 6.97 -9.51
C ILE A 289 16.52 8.36 -10.15
N ASN A 290 16.05 8.48 -11.39
CA ASN A 290 16.02 9.73 -12.14
C ASN A 290 14.76 10.54 -11.81
N LYS A 291 13.58 9.92 -11.90
CA LYS A 291 12.29 10.57 -11.68
C LYS A 291 11.28 9.65 -11.01
N PHE A 292 10.48 10.23 -10.11
CA PHE A 292 9.29 9.60 -9.52
C PHE A 292 8.06 10.11 -10.24
N ILE A 293 7.34 9.24 -10.92
CA ILE A 293 6.14 9.57 -11.68
C ILE A 293 4.93 9.16 -10.86
N CYS A 294 4.26 10.16 -10.28
CA CYS A 294 3.08 10.00 -9.46
C CYS A 294 1.84 10.04 -10.35
N ALA A 295 1.23 8.88 -10.54
CA ALA A 295 0.03 8.74 -11.33
C ALA A 295 -1.22 8.82 -10.45
N SER A 296 -2.16 9.70 -10.80
CA SER A 296 -3.46 9.86 -10.14
C SER A 296 -4.58 9.46 -11.09
N ASN A 297 -5.74 9.08 -10.52
CA ASN A 297 -7.00 9.04 -11.27
C ASN A 297 -7.68 10.43 -11.25
N SER A 298 -8.99 10.51 -11.50
CA SER A 298 -9.74 11.76 -11.46
C SER A 298 -9.65 12.49 -10.12
N ASN A 299 -9.29 11.79 -9.02
CA ASN A 299 -8.95 12.39 -7.73
C ASN A 299 -7.49 12.86 -7.72
N ASN A 300 -7.17 13.85 -8.52
CA ASN A 300 -5.83 14.26 -8.91
C ASN A 300 -5.12 15.23 -7.95
N VAL A 301 -5.50 15.24 -6.66
CA VAL A 301 -4.94 16.15 -5.64
C VAL A 301 -3.40 16.09 -5.58
N LEU A 302 -2.81 14.89 -5.70
CA LEU A 302 -1.35 14.73 -5.69
C LEU A 302 -0.70 15.28 -6.95
N SER A 303 -1.29 15.05 -8.12
CA SER A 303 -0.80 15.61 -9.39
C SER A 303 -0.76 17.13 -9.34
N ASP A 304 -1.83 17.76 -8.85
CA ASP A 304 -1.89 19.22 -8.70
C ASP A 304 -0.88 19.72 -7.68
N PHE A 305 -0.76 19.03 -6.53
CA PHE A 305 0.23 19.39 -5.52
C PHE A 305 1.67 19.35 -6.07
N ILE A 306 2.03 18.29 -6.80
CA ILE A 306 3.37 18.17 -7.41
C ILE A 306 3.65 19.31 -8.41
N LYS A 307 2.64 19.72 -9.17
CA LYS A 307 2.76 20.82 -10.16
C LYS A 307 2.85 22.20 -9.51
N THR A 308 2.08 22.43 -8.44
CA THR A 308 1.86 23.78 -7.91
C THR A 308 2.50 24.06 -6.54
N GLY A 309 2.80 23.00 -5.77
CA GLY A 309 3.18 23.12 -4.35
C GLY A 309 2.00 23.43 -3.41
N VAL A 310 0.79 23.42 -3.94
CA VAL A 310 -0.45 23.68 -3.18
C VAL A 310 -1.23 22.39 -3.05
N TYR A 311 -1.45 21.93 -1.81
CA TYR A 311 -2.32 20.82 -1.49
C TYR A 311 -3.69 21.35 -1.08
N ASP A 312 -4.75 20.95 -1.80
CA ASP A 312 -6.11 21.41 -1.53
C ASP A 312 -7.08 20.23 -1.60
N LYS A 313 -7.60 19.79 -0.43
CA LYS A 313 -8.59 18.72 -0.34
C LYS A 313 -10.04 19.20 -0.53
N ASN A 314 -10.27 20.53 -0.60
CA ASN A 314 -11.60 21.11 -0.76
C ASN A 314 -12.03 21.05 -2.24
N ARG A 315 -12.25 19.84 -2.72
CA ARG A 315 -12.62 19.55 -4.11
C ARG A 315 -13.64 18.42 -4.17
N HIS A 316 -14.23 18.23 -5.34
CA HIS A 316 -15.14 17.12 -5.56
C HIS A 316 -14.40 15.78 -5.40
N PHE A 317 -15.06 14.80 -4.77
CA PHE A 317 -14.60 13.41 -4.68
C PHE A 317 -15.27 12.59 -5.79
N TYR A 318 -14.48 11.88 -6.57
CA TYR A 318 -14.93 11.00 -7.63
C TYR A 318 -14.83 9.55 -7.19
N THR A 319 -15.90 8.78 -7.40
CA THR A 319 -15.81 7.31 -7.33
C THR A 319 -15.41 6.80 -8.70
N THR A 320 -14.25 6.13 -8.79
CA THR A 320 -13.65 5.70 -10.05
C THR A 320 -13.54 4.19 -10.16
N ILE A 321 -13.13 3.69 -11.34
CA ILE A 321 -12.81 2.27 -11.55
C ILE A 321 -11.45 1.85 -10.95
N SER A 322 -10.68 2.79 -10.39
CA SER A 322 -9.40 2.54 -9.67
C SER A 322 -9.49 2.95 -8.19
N PRO A 323 -10.36 2.31 -7.39
CA PRO A 323 -10.80 2.80 -6.07
C PRO A 323 -9.70 2.91 -5.02
N SER A 324 -8.59 2.19 -5.13
CA SER A 324 -7.46 2.33 -4.18
C SER A 324 -6.76 3.68 -4.29
N MET A 325 -7.05 4.47 -5.34
CA MET A 325 -6.53 5.81 -5.57
C MET A 325 -7.58 6.90 -5.30
N ASP A 326 -8.82 6.53 -4.91
CA ASP A 326 -9.89 7.47 -4.58
C ASP A 326 -9.61 8.07 -3.20
N ILE A 327 -8.86 9.15 -3.18
CA ILE A 327 -8.46 9.87 -1.97
C ILE A 327 -8.48 11.39 -2.16
N LEU A 328 -8.79 12.11 -1.09
CA LEU A 328 -8.57 13.55 -1.00
C LEU A 328 -7.47 13.90 0.01
N VAL A 329 -7.11 12.98 0.89
CA VAL A 329 -6.00 13.13 1.84
C VAL A 329 -5.04 11.97 1.67
N SER A 330 -3.80 12.27 1.30
CA SER A 330 -2.73 11.29 1.08
C SER A 330 -1.84 11.22 2.32
N SER A 331 -2.01 10.18 3.12
CA SER A 331 -1.49 10.11 4.49
C SER A 331 0.04 10.10 4.60
N ASN A 332 0.75 9.40 3.71
CA ASN A 332 2.22 9.31 3.80
C ASN A 332 2.96 10.49 3.13
N LEU A 333 2.24 11.39 2.47
CA LEU A 333 2.84 12.62 1.93
C LEU A 333 3.49 13.45 3.04
N GLU A 334 2.96 13.40 4.25
CA GLU A 334 3.53 14.01 5.45
C GLU A 334 5.00 13.62 5.67
N ARG A 335 5.36 12.35 5.44
CA ARG A 335 6.74 11.88 5.55
C ARG A 335 7.68 12.49 4.49
N LEU A 336 7.17 12.70 3.28
CA LEU A 336 7.93 13.41 2.24
C LEU A 336 8.14 14.87 2.64
N LEU A 337 7.09 15.56 3.09
CA LEU A 337 7.15 16.95 3.53
C LEU A 337 8.16 17.14 4.67
N TYR A 338 8.11 16.27 5.67
CA TYR A 338 9.08 16.26 6.76
C TYR A 338 10.54 16.14 6.25
N LYS A 339 10.77 15.24 5.30
CA LYS A 339 12.10 15.07 4.69
C LYS A 339 12.55 16.29 3.90
N LEU A 340 11.67 16.87 3.08
CA LEU A 340 11.96 18.03 2.25
C LEU A 340 12.10 19.32 3.08
N ALA A 341 11.44 19.39 4.24
CA ALA A 341 11.62 20.48 5.22
C ALA A 341 12.90 20.33 6.06
N GLY A 342 13.84 19.47 5.67
CA GLY A 342 15.09 19.24 6.42
C GLY A 342 14.88 18.53 7.77
N ASN A 343 13.87 17.69 7.90
CA ASN A 343 13.42 17.00 9.12
C ASN A 343 12.87 18.00 10.19
N ASN A 344 12.25 19.08 9.75
CA ASN A 344 11.66 20.05 10.65
C ASN A 344 10.22 19.65 11.05
N ALA A 345 10.06 19.25 12.31
CA ALA A 345 8.77 18.79 12.85
C ALA A 345 7.75 19.93 12.98
N ASP A 346 8.18 21.14 13.32
CA ASP A 346 7.28 22.29 13.48
C ASP A 346 6.66 22.69 12.14
N THR A 347 7.48 22.79 11.08
CA THR A 347 7.00 23.05 9.72
C THR A 347 6.00 21.99 9.27
N THR A 348 6.31 20.72 9.52
CA THR A 348 5.39 19.62 9.14
C THR A 348 4.08 19.71 9.91
N LYS A 349 4.14 19.97 11.21
CA LYS A 349 2.96 20.16 12.07
C LYS A 349 2.08 21.31 11.62
N GLU A 350 2.68 22.44 11.22
CA GLU A 350 1.94 23.59 10.66
C GLU A 350 1.19 23.21 9.40
N LEU A 351 1.84 22.53 8.44
CA LEU A 351 1.20 22.07 7.20
C LEU A 351 0.06 21.07 7.48
N MET A 352 0.26 20.11 8.38
CA MET A 352 -0.78 19.13 8.73
C MET A 352 -1.93 19.77 9.50
N THR A 353 -1.66 20.77 10.34
CA THR A 353 -2.69 21.56 11.03
C THR A 353 -3.52 22.35 10.04
N ALA A 354 -2.90 23.02 9.06
CA ALA A 354 -3.60 23.73 8.00
C ALA A 354 -4.49 22.79 7.16
N LEU A 355 -3.97 21.59 6.80
CA LEU A 355 -4.75 20.58 6.09
C LEU A 355 -5.98 20.13 6.90
N LYS A 356 -5.84 19.98 8.21
CA LYS A 356 -6.94 19.56 9.11
C LYS A 356 -7.98 20.64 9.30
N THR A 357 -7.57 21.90 9.49
CA THR A 357 -8.45 23.03 9.87
C THR A 357 -9.04 23.77 8.68
N VAL A 358 -8.22 24.03 7.66
CA VAL A 358 -8.59 24.80 6.46
C VAL A 358 -8.81 23.90 5.24
N GLY A 359 -8.24 22.69 5.25
CA GLY A 359 -8.30 21.75 4.13
C GLY A 359 -7.27 22.03 3.02
N LYS A 360 -6.34 22.96 3.27
CA LYS A 360 -5.37 23.42 2.27
C LYS A 360 -4.08 23.87 2.93
N TYR A 361 -2.94 23.66 2.25
CA TYR A 361 -1.66 24.29 2.57
C TYR A 361 -0.86 24.56 1.29
N GLU A 362 0.14 25.40 1.41
CA GLU A 362 1.14 25.69 0.39
C GLU A 362 2.52 25.50 1.01
N VAL A 363 3.42 24.80 0.29
CA VAL A 363 4.80 24.60 0.75
C VAL A 363 5.70 25.75 0.29
N SER A 364 6.87 25.92 0.95
CA SER A 364 7.85 26.95 0.56
C SER A 364 8.38 26.75 -0.86
N ASP A 365 8.96 27.79 -1.42
CA ASP A 365 9.51 27.75 -2.78
C ASP A 365 10.70 26.76 -2.89
N GLU A 366 11.46 26.56 -1.82
CA GLU A 366 12.53 25.58 -1.76
C GLU A 366 11.96 24.15 -1.85
N ILE A 367 10.90 23.85 -1.10
CA ILE A 367 10.22 22.55 -1.15
C ILE A 367 9.57 22.32 -2.53
N LYS A 368 8.95 23.37 -3.11
CA LYS A 368 8.40 23.30 -4.49
C LYS A 368 9.48 22.96 -5.50
N ALA A 369 10.64 23.61 -5.42
CA ALA A 369 11.77 23.36 -6.32
C ALA A 369 12.27 21.90 -6.20
N GLU A 370 12.42 21.38 -4.98
CA GLU A 370 12.81 20.00 -4.73
C GLU A 370 11.77 19.01 -5.27
N ILE A 371 10.48 19.22 -5.03
CA ILE A 371 9.41 18.39 -5.57
C ILE A 371 9.48 18.35 -7.09
N LYS A 372 9.54 19.51 -7.74
CA LYS A 372 9.59 19.63 -9.19
C LYS A 372 10.83 18.97 -9.82
N SER A 373 11.97 19.05 -9.11
CA SER A 373 13.21 18.42 -9.56
C SER A 373 13.12 16.88 -9.59
N LYS A 374 12.39 16.27 -8.64
CA LYS A 374 12.35 14.82 -8.44
C LYS A 374 11.07 14.15 -8.94
N PHE A 375 9.94 14.84 -8.84
CA PHE A 375 8.63 14.25 -9.12
C PHE A 375 8.01 14.82 -10.41
N PHE A 376 7.20 13.97 -11.04
CA PHE A 376 6.27 14.35 -12.10
C PHE A 376 4.87 13.90 -11.64
N GLY A 377 3.86 14.76 -11.79
CA GLY A 377 2.47 14.44 -11.50
C GLY A 377 1.62 14.45 -12.75
N GLY A 378 0.90 13.37 -13.01
CA GLY A 378 -0.09 13.26 -14.08
C GLY A 378 -1.36 12.58 -13.59
N PHE A 379 -2.43 12.63 -14.38
CA PHE A 379 -3.66 11.92 -14.06
C PHE A 379 -4.36 11.41 -15.33
N CYS A 380 -5.24 10.45 -15.13
CA CYS A 380 -5.96 9.73 -16.15
C CYS A 380 -7.39 9.47 -15.62
N ASP A 381 -8.40 9.71 -16.45
CA ASP A 381 -9.79 9.41 -16.12
C ASP A 381 -10.17 7.95 -16.45
N ASP A 382 -11.42 7.57 -16.18
CA ASP A 382 -11.88 6.19 -16.37
C ASP A 382 -11.89 5.76 -17.85
N GLU A 383 -12.22 6.66 -18.77
CA GLU A 383 -12.22 6.36 -20.20
C GLU A 383 -10.81 6.17 -20.74
N GLN A 384 -9.88 7.05 -20.34
CA GLN A 384 -8.47 6.91 -20.67
C GLN A 384 -7.87 5.64 -20.05
N THR A 385 -8.31 5.28 -18.83
CA THR A 385 -7.92 4.05 -18.15
C THR A 385 -8.33 2.82 -18.96
N LYS A 386 -9.61 2.72 -19.38
CA LYS A 386 -10.11 1.62 -20.21
C LYS A 386 -9.40 1.57 -21.57
N ALA A 387 -9.19 2.72 -22.21
CA ALA A 387 -8.45 2.79 -23.47
C ALA A 387 -7.01 2.26 -23.34
N THR A 388 -6.35 2.53 -22.21
CA THR A 388 -4.99 2.04 -21.94
C THR A 388 -4.97 0.53 -21.70
N ILE A 389 -5.95 -0.03 -20.94
CA ILE A 389 -6.09 -1.49 -20.78
C ILE A 389 -6.23 -2.15 -22.14
N LYS A 390 -7.14 -1.63 -22.98
CA LYS A 390 -7.38 -2.14 -24.33
C LYS A 390 -6.11 -2.09 -25.18
N ALA A 391 -5.42 -0.96 -25.19
CA ALA A 391 -4.21 -0.77 -26.00
C ALA A 391 -3.09 -1.73 -25.62
N LEU A 392 -2.84 -1.97 -24.33
CA LEU A 392 -1.88 -2.95 -23.84
C LEU A 392 -2.26 -4.37 -24.25
N PHE A 393 -3.53 -4.72 -24.05
CA PHE A 393 -4.02 -6.06 -24.40
C PHE A 393 -3.98 -6.31 -25.92
N ASP A 394 -4.37 -5.35 -26.74
CA ASP A 394 -4.35 -5.49 -28.21
C ASP A 394 -2.92 -5.57 -28.76
N THR A 395 -1.99 -4.79 -28.19
CA THR A 395 -0.60 -4.70 -28.66
C THR A 395 0.26 -5.89 -28.25
N ASP A 396 0.19 -6.32 -27.00
CA ASP A 396 1.13 -7.31 -26.45
C ASP A 396 0.46 -8.40 -25.60
N LYS A 397 -0.88 -8.46 -25.62
CA LYS A 397 -1.69 -9.38 -24.81
C LYS A 397 -1.45 -9.29 -23.30
N TYR A 398 -0.84 -8.18 -22.85
CA TYR A 398 -0.67 -7.95 -21.43
C TYR A 398 -1.97 -7.41 -20.82
N LEU A 399 -2.55 -8.21 -19.92
CA LEU A 399 -3.77 -7.85 -19.21
C LEU A 399 -3.39 -7.17 -17.88
N CYS A 400 -3.71 -5.89 -17.74
CA CYS A 400 -3.45 -5.15 -16.51
C CYS A 400 -4.75 -4.72 -15.80
N ASP A 401 -4.63 -4.42 -14.51
CA ASP A 401 -5.70 -3.83 -13.72
C ASP A 401 -5.84 -2.32 -13.99
N THR A 402 -6.93 -1.75 -13.50
CA THR A 402 -7.25 -0.33 -13.69
C THR A 402 -6.21 0.62 -13.10
N HIS A 403 -5.61 0.30 -11.95
CA HIS A 403 -4.57 1.13 -11.33
C HIS A 403 -3.28 1.11 -12.16
N THR A 404 -2.86 -0.07 -12.61
CA THR A 404 -1.69 -0.23 -13.48
C THR A 404 -1.91 0.55 -14.79
N ALA A 405 -3.11 0.51 -15.35
CA ALA A 405 -3.43 1.27 -16.57
C ALA A 405 -3.31 2.79 -16.36
N VAL A 406 -3.76 3.32 -15.21
CA VAL A 406 -3.52 4.74 -14.86
C VAL A 406 -2.03 5.05 -14.83
N ALA A 407 -1.20 4.18 -14.23
CA ALA A 407 0.24 4.38 -14.19
C ALA A 407 0.88 4.37 -15.58
N VAL A 408 0.50 3.43 -16.44
CA VAL A 408 0.99 3.35 -17.84
C VAL A 408 0.58 4.59 -18.63
N ASN A 409 -0.67 5.03 -18.52
CA ASN A 409 -1.15 6.23 -19.22
C ASN A 409 -0.35 7.48 -18.81
N VAL A 410 -0.16 7.69 -17.51
CA VAL A 410 0.61 8.83 -17.00
C VAL A 410 2.09 8.72 -17.38
N TYR A 411 2.65 7.53 -17.45
CA TYR A 411 4.00 7.32 -18.00
C TYR A 411 4.10 7.76 -19.45
N GLU A 412 3.13 7.43 -20.30
CA GLU A 412 3.11 7.88 -21.68
C GLU A 412 3.02 9.41 -21.78
N GLN A 413 2.16 10.04 -20.97
CA GLN A 413 2.09 11.50 -20.86
C GLN A 413 3.45 12.12 -20.48
N TYR A 414 4.15 11.50 -19.53
CA TYR A 414 5.49 11.95 -19.10
C TYR A 414 6.49 11.89 -20.25
N VAL A 415 6.56 10.76 -20.94
CA VAL A 415 7.49 10.59 -22.07
C VAL A 415 7.17 11.55 -23.21
N GLU A 416 5.89 11.76 -23.53
CA GLU A 416 5.46 12.70 -24.57
C GLU A 416 5.86 14.14 -24.23
N GLN A 417 5.69 14.55 -22.96
CA GLN A 417 5.99 15.91 -22.53
C GLN A 417 7.49 16.19 -22.37
N THR A 418 8.30 15.19 -22.04
CA THR A 418 9.70 15.39 -21.67
C THR A 418 10.70 14.84 -22.68
N GLY A 419 10.30 13.88 -23.51
CA GLY A 419 11.20 13.12 -24.35
C GLY A 419 12.16 12.20 -23.59
N ASP A 420 11.96 11.97 -22.29
CA ASP A 420 12.83 11.13 -21.45
C ASP A 420 12.73 9.67 -21.85
N THR A 421 13.87 9.06 -22.16
CA THR A 421 14.01 7.65 -22.55
C THR A 421 14.63 6.77 -21.47
N THR A 422 14.81 7.31 -20.27
CA THR A 422 15.34 6.55 -19.12
C THR A 422 14.47 5.32 -18.86
N PRO A 423 15.05 4.11 -18.71
CA PRO A 423 14.29 2.91 -18.39
C PRO A 423 13.39 3.12 -17.17
N SER A 424 12.15 2.66 -17.28
CA SER A 424 11.15 2.91 -16.23
C SER A 424 10.66 1.61 -15.61
N VAL A 425 10.45 1.60 -14.31
CA VAL A 425 9.76 0.53 -13.56
C VAL A 425 8.36 1.02 -13.23
N ILE A 426 7.35 0.33 -13.72
CA ILE A 426 5.93 0.66 -13.50
C ILE A 426 5.37 -0.30 -12.45
N ALA A 427 4.92 0.21 -11.33
CA ALA A 427 4.31 -0.61 -10.29
C ALA A 427 2.92 -1.10 -10.70
N SER A 428 2.76 -2.41 -10.84
CA SER A 428 1.47 -3.08 -11.03
C SER A 428 0.94 -3.55 -9.68
N THR A 429 -0.16 -2.95 -9.22
CA THR A 429 -0.56 -3.00 -7.82
C THR A 429 -1.70 -3.93 -7.50
N ALA A 430 -2.38 -4.49 -8.51
CA ALA A 430 -3.45 -5.46 -8.32
C ALA A 430 -3.58 -6.40 -9.51
N SER A 431 -4.16 -7.57 -9.27
CA SER A 431 -4.57 -8.46 -10.36
C SER A 431 -5.74 -7.86 -11.15
N PRO A 432 -5.75 -7.96 -12.49
CA PRO A 432 -6.87 -7.52 -13.32
C PRO A 432 -8.20 -8.19 -12.92
N TYR A 433 -8.17 -9.39 -12.43
CA TYR A 433 -9.35 -10.13 -11.99
C TYR A 433 -10.03 -9.59 -10.73
N LYS A 434 -9.41 -8.66 -10.00
CA LYS A 434 -10.07 -7.94 -8.90
C LYS A 434 -11.00 -6.83 -9.37
N PHE A 435 -10.84 -6.41 -10.60
CA PHE A 435 -11.60 -5.35 -11.25
C PHE A 435 -12.19 -5.87 -12.58
N SER A 436 -12.67 -7.12 -12.54
CA SER A 436 -13.10 -7.89 -13.73
C SER A 436 -14.08 -7.13 -14.60
N LYS A 437 -15.04 -6.41 -14.01
CA LYS A 437 -16.03 -5.62 -14.77
C LYS A 437 -15.36 -4.58 -15.65
N ALA A 438 -14.56 -3.69 -15.08
CA ALA A 438 -13.92 -2.60 -15.81
C ALA A 438 -12.91 -3.11 -16.85
N VAL A 439 -12.17 -4.18 -16.49
CA VAL A 439 -11.18 -4.79 -17.39
C VAL A 439 -11.88 -5.51 -18.54
N LEU A 440 -12.94 -6.26 -18.27
CA LEU A 440 -13.72 -6.95 -19.31
C LEU A 440 -14.40 -5.94 -20.25
N GLU A 441 -15.00 -4.87 -19.70
CA GLU A 441 -15.55 -3.76 -20.49
C GLU A 441 -14.52 -3.20 -21.48
N ALA A 442 -13.27 -3.05 -21.04
CA ALA A 442 -12.21 -2.50 -21.85
C ALA A 442 -11.76 -3.43 -22.98
N VAL A 443 -11.62 -4.75 -22.71
CA VAL A 443 -11.10 -5.70 -23.71
C VAL A 443 -12.16 -6.34 -24.60
N SER A 444 -13.45 -6.25 -24.22
CA SER A 444 -14.59 -6.77 -24.99
C SER A 444 -15.48 -5.69 -25.60
N ASP A 445 -15.03 -4.44 -25.62
CA ASP A 445 -15.78 -3.27 -26.09
C ASP A 445 -17.17 -3.13 -25.39
N GLY A 446 -17.28 -3.59 -24.14
CA GLY A 446 -18.49 -3.49 -23.33
C GLY A 446 -19.65 -4.37 -23.78
N THR A 447 -19.43 -5.34 -24.67
CA THR A 447 -20.44 -6.25 -25.16
C THR A 447 -20.51 -7.53 -24.32
N ASP A 448 -21.71 -8.09 -24.18
CA ASP A 448 -21.95 -9.40 -23.55
C ASP A 448 -21.38 -9.53 -22.11
N LEU A 449 -21.64 -8.52 -21.28
CA LEU A 449 -21.18 -8.52 -19.88
C LEU A 449 -22.13 -9.36 -19.01
N PRO A 450 -21.60 -10.37 -18.28
CA PRO A 450 -22.38 -11.07 -17.27
C PRO A 450 -22.81 -10.14 -16.13
N GLU A 451 -23.94 -10.46 -15.48
CA GLU A 451 -24.39 -9.70 -14.30
C GLU A 451 -23.60 -10.03 -13.03
N ASN A 452 -23.14 -11.27 -12.91
CA ASN A 452 -22.41 -11.76 -11.75
C ASN A 452 -20.91 -11.56 -11.91
N GLU A 453 -20.25 -11.04 -10.90
CA GLU A 453 -18.79 -10.76 -10.93
C GLU A 453 -17.94 -12.04 -11.12
N PHE A 454 -18.37 -13.20 -10.60
CA PHE A 454 -17.64 -14.46 -10.81
C PHE A 454 -17.75 -14.95 -12.25
N ASP A 455 -18.89 -14.75 -12.89
CA ASP A 455 -19.09 -15.07 -14.30
C ASP A 455 -18.28 -14.08 -15.19
N MET A 456 -18.10 -12.83 -14.75
CA MET A 456 -17.17 -11.88 -15.38
C MET A 456 -15.72 -12.35 -15.31
N VAL A 457 -15.30 -12.97 -14.21
CA VAL A 457 -13.94 -13.58 -14.08
C VAL A 457 -13.76 -14.69 -15.12
N GLU A 458 -14.74 -15.59 -15.25
CA GLU A 458 -14.72 -16.68 -16.24
C GLU A 458 -14.70 -16.10 -17.68
N LYS A 459 -15.54 -15.10 -17.96
CA LYS A 459 -15.59 -14.46 -19.26
C LYS A 459 -14.29 -13.71 -19.60
N LEU A 460 -13.70 -13.05 -18.62
CA LEU A 460 -12.41 -12.37 -18.79
C LEU A 460 -11.29 -13.36 -19.10
N PHE A 461 -11.30 -14.53 -18.47
CA PHE A 461 -10.38 -15.61 -18.81
C PHE A 461 -10.60 -16.12 -20.24
N GLU A 462 -11.83 -16.36 -20.67
CA GLU A 462 -12.17 -16.78 -22.05
C GLU A 462 -11.63 -15.78 -23.10
N VAL A 463 -11.79 -14.47 -22.85
CA VAL A 463 -11.36 -13.42 -23.77
C VAL A 463 -9.85 -13.23 -23.77
N SER A 464 -9.23 -13.28 -22.58
CA SER A 464 -7.82 -12.90 -22.42
C SER A 464 -6.85 -14.07 -22.46
N ASN A 465 -7.30 -15.27 -22.12
CA ASN A 465 -6.48 -16.45 -21.83
C ASN A 465 -5.40 -16.19 -20.74
N ALA A 466 -5.53 -15.10 -19.96
CA ALA A 466 -4.63 -14.81 -18.85
C ALA A 466 -5.03 -15.66 -17.62
N PRO A 467 -4.09 -16.33 -16.93
CA PRO A 467 -4.44 -17.20 -15.82
C PRO A 467 -5.14 -16.46 -14.67
N VAL A 468 -6.26 -17.01 -14.20
CA VAL A 468 -6.93 -16.51 -13.00
C VAL A 468 -6.10 -16.89 -11.77
N PRO A 469 -5.70 -15.94 -10.91
CA PRO A 469 -4.99 -16.27 -9.68
C PRO A 469 -5.77 -17.24 -8.80
N ALA A 470 -5.11 -18.29 -8.32
CA ALA A 470 -5.73 -19.35 -7.52
C ALA A 470 -6.55 -18.82 -6.32
N PRO A 471 -6.09 -17.79 -5.57
CA PRO A 471 -6.90 -17.22 -4.48
C PRO A 471 -8.22 -16.60 -4.93
N LEU A 472 -8.30 -16.07 -6.15
CA LEU A 472 -9.55 -15.50 -6.70
C LEU A 472 -10.44 -16.58 -7.29
N ALA A 473 -9.87 -17.56 -8.00
CA ALA A 473 -10.62 -18.70 -8.54
C ALA A 473 -11.33 -19.48 -7.43
N ALA A 474 -10.68 -19.68 -6.28
CA ALA A 474 -11.24 -20.40 -5.14
C ALA A 474 -12.39 -19.68 -4.43
N LEU A 475 -12.65 -18.41 -4.71
CA LEU A 475 -13.68 -17.64 -3.98
C LEU A 475 -15.11 -18.04 -4.32
N LYS A 476 -15.35 -18.46 -5.55
CA LYS A 476 -16.72 -18.81 -6.04
C LYS A 476 -17.40 -19.83 -5.13
N ASP A 477 -16.65 -20.81 -4.61
CA ASP A 477 -17.16 -21.91 -3.81
C ASP A 477 -17.10 -21.65 -2.28
N LYS A 478 -16.49 -20.54 -1.83
CA LYS A 478 -16.36 -20.25 -0.41
C LYS A 478 -17.68 -19.73 0.16
N LYS A 479 -18.05 -20.26 1.34
CA LYS A 479 -19.22 -19.81 2.10
C LYS A 479 -18.88 -18.65 3.01
N ALA A 480 -19.74 -17.63 3.02
CA ALA A 480 -19.61 -16.51 3.94
C ALA A 480 -19.65 -17.00 5.40
N ARG A 481 -18.68 -16.56 6.21
CA ARG A 481 -18.60 -16.78 7.65
C ARG A 481 -19.12 -15.59 8.45
N PHE A 482 -19.02 -14.40 7.87
CA PHE A 482 -19.39 -13.16 8.52
C PHE A 482 -20.55 -12.52 7.78
N SER A 483 -21.57 -12.13 8.54
CA SER A 483 -22.79 -11.46 8.02
C SER A 483 -23.26 -10.33 8.94
N ASP A 484 -22.47 -10.00 9.98
CA ASP A 484 -22.86 -9.01 10.96
C ASP A 484 -22.91 -7.62 10.34
N VAL A 485 -23.93 -6.86 10.76
CA VAL A 485 -24.12 -5.47 10.39
C VAL A 485 -24.40 -4.66 11.66
N THR A 486 -23.68 -3.55 11.85
CA THR A 486 -23.86 -2.67 13.02
C THR A 486 -24.09 -1.22 12.62
N GLU A 487 -24.66 -0.44 13.53
CA GLU A 487 -24.72 1.01 13.42
C GLU A 487 -23.37 1.63 13.80
N VAL A 488 -23.01 2.76 13.21
CA VAL A 488 -21.74 3.46 13.50
C VAL A 488 -21.55 3.73 15.01
N ASN A 489 -22.61 4.16 15.67
CA ASN A 489 -22.59 4.44 17.11
C ASN A 489 -22.44 3.19 17.98
N SER A 490 -22.73 2.01 17.46
CA SER A 490 -22.61 0.72 18.15
C SER A 490 -21.28 0.03 17.92
N MET A 491 -20.42 0.53 17.04
CA MET A 491 -19.10 -0.05 16.78
C MET A 491 -18.25 -0.24 18.04
N PRO A 492 -18.20 0.71 19.02
CA PRO A 492 -17.44 0.51 20.26
C PRO A 492 -17.86 -0.74 21.04
N GLN A 493 -19.18 -0.93 21.20
CA GLN A 493 -19.70 -2.09 21.89
C GLN A 493 -19.44 -3.38 21.11
N TYR A 494 -19.61 -3.34 19.78
CA TYR A 494 -19.29 -4.49 18.91
C TYR A 494 -17.84 -4.96 19.10
N VAL A 495 -16.88 -4.02 19.20
CA VAL A 495 -15.47 -4.37 19.45
C VAL A 495 -15.31 -5.09 20.78
N LEU A 496 -15.92 -4.59 21.86
CA LEU A 496 -15.84 -5.22 23.18
C LEU A 496 -16.47 -6.62 23.16
N ASP A 497 -17.62 -6.78 22.53
CA ASP A 497 -18.31 -8.06 22.41
C ASP A 497 -17.48 -9.08 21.60
N ALA A 498 -16.89 -8.66 20.47
CA ALA A 498 -16.02 -9.49 19.63
C ALA A 498 -14.74 -9.94 20.38
N LEU A 499 -14.29 -9.14 21.35
CA LEU A 499 -13.14 -9.45 22.20
C LEU A 499 -13.54 -10.23 23.49
N ASN A 500 -14.84 -10.48 23.74
CA ASN A 500 -15.39 -11.05 24.96
C ASN A 500 -15.07 -10.21 26.22
N ILE A 501 -15.01 -8.88 26.10
CA ILE A 501 -14.75 -7.93 27.18
C ILE A 501 -16.11 -7.37 27.67
N LYS A 502 -16.36 -7.47 28.97
CA LYS A 502 -17.59 -6.98 29.63
C LYS A 502 -17.48 -5.52 30.05
#